data_00b4022e326f29e09ae5cc7821741670
#
_entry.id   00b4022e326f29e09ae5cc7821741670
#
_cell.length_a   1.000
_cell.length_b   1.000
_cell.length_c   1.000
_cell.angle_alpha   90.00
_cell.angle_beta   90.00
_cell.angle_gamma   90.00
#
_symmetry.space_group_name_H-M   'P 1'
#
loop_
_entity.id
_entity.type
_entity.pdbx_description
1 polymer ?
#
loop_
_entity_poly.entity_id
_entity_poly.type
_entity_poly.pdbx_seq_one_letter_code
_entity_poly.pdbx_strand_id
1 'polypeptide(L)'
;MEMQASRQLAVTQQQAWDALNDPEVLKVCIPGCDKVEATGENQYAIGMALKIGPVSAKFKGNIELSDIQAPASYKLSFEGQGGPAGHGKGSAAVVLTPNAAGCELGYTVQASVGGKIAQLGQRLIDGAAKAMAEDFFKRFDLEMQKQHPASYAARDAAAAAAGAEAPAESGGGGVPIWAWGVGAVVLAAVIWLSR
;
A
#
# COMPACT_ATOMS: atom_id res chain seq x y z
N MET A 1 -14.91 7.80 2.08
CA MET A 1 -13.71 7.30 2.77
C MET A 1 -12.49 8.03 2.24
N GLU A 2 -11.49 8.19 3.08
CA GLU A 2 -10.20 8.76 2.69
C GLU A 2 -9.10 7.87 3.26
N MET A 3 -8.04 7.63 2.48
CA MET A 3 -6.91 6.80 2.88
C MET A 3 -5.63 7.40 2.30
N GLN A 4 -4.60 7.50 3.13
CA GLN A 4 -3.26 7.93 2.73
C GLN A 4 -2.24 6.99 3.35
N ALA A 5 -1.26 6.54 2.56
CA ALA A 5 -0.15 5.74 3.04
C ALA A 5 1.06 5.84 2.09
N SER A 6 2.19 5.32 2.55
CA SER A 6 3.37 5.13 1.70
C SER A 6 3.95 3.72 1.85
N ARG A 7 4.72 3.30 0.85
CA ARG A 7 5.41 2.01 0.79
C ARG A 7 6.80 2.18 0.20
N GLN A 8 7.79 1.59 0.88
CA GLN A 8 9.13 1.50 0.32
C GLN A 8 9.19 0.30 -0.65
N LEU A 9 9.62 0.56 -1.88
CA LEU A 9 9.86 -0.43 -2.92
C LEU A 9 11.37 -0.59 -3.14
N ALA A 10 11.84 -1.82 -3.33
CA ALA A 10 13.25 -2.10 -3.58
C ALA A 10 13.68 -1.84 -5.04
N VAL A 11 12.73 -1.51 -5.90
CA VAL A 11 12.95 -1.22 -7.33
C VAL A 11 13.12 0.28 -7.57
N THR A 12 13.71 0.65 -8.72
CA THR A 12 13.85 2.05 -9.11
C THR A 12 12.50 2.70 -9.40
N GLN A 13 12.45 4.02 -9.38
CA GLN A 13 11.27 4.80 -9.74
C GLN A 13 10.71 4.40 -11.12
N GLN A 14 11.57 4.23 -12.13
CA GLN A 14 11.15 3.82 -13.46
C GLN A 14 10.56 2.40 -13.48
N GLN A 15 11.19 1.44 -12.79
CA GLN A 15 10.67 0.07 -12.71
C GLN A 15 9.32 0.02 -12.00
N ALA A 16 9.15 0.79 -10.92
CA ALA A 16 7.87 0.90 -10.23
C ALA A 16 6.80 1.54 -11.12
N TRP A 17 7.16 2.58 -11.87
CA TRP A 17 6.28 3.25 -12.82
C TRP A 17 5.79 2.31 -13.92
N ASP A 18 6.71 1.60 -14.57
CA ASP A 18 6.39 0.68 -15.66
C ASP A 18 5.44 -0.42 -15.17
N ALA A 19 5.72 -1.00 -14.02
CA ALA A 19 4.89 -2.05 -13.44
C ALA A 19 3.50 -1.56 -13.01
N LEU A 20 3.37 -0.35 -12.48
CA LEU A 20 2.08 0.25 -12.08
C LEU A 20 1.20 0.63 -13.29
N ASN A 21 1.78 0.70 -14.49
CA ASN A 21 1.08 0.99 -15.72
C ASN A 21 0.97 -0.24 -16.65
N ASP A 22 1.44 -1.41 -16.22
CA ASP A 22 1.32 -2.66 -16.95
C ASP A 22 0.02 -3.41 -16.55
N PRO A 23 -0.94 -3.60 -17.48
CA PRO A 23 -2.19 -4.30 -17.22
C PRO A 23 -2.00 -5.75 -16.72
N GLU A 24 -0.95 -6.46 -17.16
CA GLU A 24 -0.70 -7.83 -16.73
C GLU A 24 -0.20 -7.87 -15.30
N VAL A 25 0.66 -6.93 -14.90
CA VAL A 25 1.10 -6.77 -13.50
C VAL A 25 -0.09 -6.40 -12.62
N LEU A 26 -0.89 -5.41 -13.03
CA LEU A 26 -2.06 -4.98 -12.27
C LEU A 26 -3.07 -6.10 -12.06
N LYS A 27 -3.32 -6.91 -13.09
CA LYS A 27 -4.23 -8.06 -13.03
C LYS A 27 -3.80 -9.10 -11.98
N VAL A 28 -2.50 -9.34 -11.85
CA VAL A 28 -1.95 -10.27 -10.84
C VAL A 28 -2.00 -9.66 -9.44
N CYS A 29 -1.74 -8.36 -9.34
CA CYS A 29 -1.59 -7.67 -8.06
C CYS A 29 -2.91 -7.26 -7.42
N ILE A 30 -3.93 -6.88 -8.22
CA ILE A 30 -5.23 -6.45 -7.69
C ILE A 30 -6.00 -7.66 -7.14
N PRO A 31 -6.36 -7.67 -5.83
CA PRO A 31 -7.08 -8.80 -5.23
C PRO A 31 -8.43 -9.05 -5.90
N GLY A 32 -8.67 -10.30 -6.31
CA GLY A 32 -9.92 -10.70 -6.94
C GLY A 32 -10.12 -10.19 -8.37
N CYS A 33 -9.11 -9.58 -8.97
CA CYS A 33 -9.16 -9.11 -10.34
C CYS A 33 -9.16 -10.29 -11.32
N ASP A 34 -10.10 -10.28 -12.25
CA ASP A 34 -10.18 -11.25 -13.34
C ASP A 34 -9.89 -10.60 -14.72
N LYS A 35 -9.94 -9.27 -14.78
CA LYS A 35 -9.80 -8.53 -16.02
C LYS A 35 -9.18 -7.14 -15.79
N VAL A 36 -8.14 -6.81 -16.56
CA VAL A 36 -7.64 -5.44 -16.79
C VAL A 36 -7.38 -5.31 -18.28
N GLU A 37 -8.05 -4.38 -18.92
CA GLU A 37 -7.89 -4.13 -20.37
C GLU A 37 -7.79 -2.64 -20.63
N ALA A 38 -6.81 -2.24 -21.44
CA ALA A 38 -6.75 -0.88 -21.96
C ALA A 38 -7.90 -0.66 -22.94
N THR A 39 -8.71 0.36 -22.71
CA THR A 39 -9.86 0.73 -23.56
C THR A 39 -9.64 2.00 -24.35
N GLY A 40 -8.58 2.72 -24.05
CA GLY A 40 -8.18 3.96 -24.70
C GLY A 40 -6.84 4.44 -24.15
N GLU A 41 -6.41 5.61 -24.59
CA GLU A 41 -5.24 6.25 -24.02
C GLU A 41 -5.51 6.60 -22.55
N ASN A 42 -4.69 6.08 -21.64
CA ASN A 42 -4.82 6.26 -20.19
C ASN A 42 -6.16 5.77 -19.59
N GLN A 43 -6.88 4.88 -20.27
CA GLN A 43 -8.15 4.34 -19.83
C GLN A 43 -8.12 2.82 -19.77
N TYR A 44 -8.66 2.28 -18.67
CA TYR A 44 -8.67 0.83 -18.41
C TYR A 44 -10.06 0.39 -17.96
N ALA A 45 -10.53 -0.75 -18.51
CA ALA A 45 -11.66 -1.49 -17.97
C ALA A 45 -11.16 -2.56 -17.01
N ILE A 46 -11.76 -2.63 -15.83
CA ILE A 46 -11.40 -3.58 -14.78
C ILE A 46 -12.60 -4.44 -14.39
N GLY A 47 -12.36 -5.73 -14.19
CA GLY A 47 -13.31 -6.67 -13.59
C GLY A 47 -12.72 -7.26 -12.32
N MET A 48 -13.50 -7.31 -11.24
CA MET A 48 -13.06 -7.89 -9.98
C MET A 48 -14.19 -8.52 -9.19
N ALA A 49 -13.88 -9.59 -8.47
CA ALA A 49 -14.79 -10.19 -7.50
C ALA A 49 -14.41 -9.71 -6.10
N LEU A 50 -15.32 -9.03 -5.42
CA LEU A 50 -15.13 -8.51 -4.08
C LEU A 50 -16.04 -9.19 -3.08
N LYS A 51 -15.51 -9.43 -1.87
CA LYS A 51 -16.26 -9.87 -0.72
C LYS A 51 -15.99 -8.92 0.45
N ILE A 52 -17.04 -8.20 0.87
CA ILE A 52 -16.97 -7.25 2.00
C ILE A 52 -18.03 -7.68 3.00
N GLY A 53 -17.60 -8.30 4.11
CA GLY A 53 -18.51 -8.89 5.09
C GLY A 53 -19.44 -9.93 4.43
N PRO A 54 -20.77 -9.80 4.58
CA PRO A 54 -21.76 -10.70 3.97
C PRO A 54 -22.02 -10.43 2.48
N VAL A 55 -21.54 -9.31 1.93
CA VAL A 55 -21.77 -8.93 0.53
C VAL A 55 -20.65 -9.47 -0.34
N SER A 56 -21.00 -10.30 -1.32
CA SER A 56 -20.09 -10.80 -2.35
C SER A 56 -20.68 -10.49 -3.72
N ALA A 57 -19.89 -9.84 -4.59
CA ALA A 57 -20.34 -9.48 -5.92
C ALA A 57 -19.17 -9.31 -6.89
N LYS A 58 -19.47 -9.44 -8.19
CA LYS A 58 -18.57 -9.03 -9.26
C LYS A 58 -18.82 -7.56 -9.60
N PHE A 59 -17.73 -6.82 -9.64
CA PHE A 59 -17.69 -5.41 -10.02
C PHE A 59 -17.06 -5.26 -11.39
N LYS A 60 -17.64 -4.38 -12.19
CA LYS A 60 -17.03 -3.88 -13.42
C LYS A 60 -16.81 -2.39 -13.24
N GLY A 61 -15.65 -1.92 -13.62
CA GLY A 61 -15.30 -0.53 -13.45
C GLY A 61 -14.40 -0.02 -14.56
N ASN A 62 -14.25 1.31 -14.57
CA ASN A 62 -13.34 2.02 -15.43
C ASN A 62 -12.36 2.81 -14.56
N ILE A 63 -11.15 2.90 -15.06
CA ILE A 63 -10.08 3.73 -14.49
C ILE A 63 -9.59 4.65 -15.58
N GLU A 64 -9.41 5.93 -15.25
CA GLU A 64 -8.84 6.93 -16.13
C GLU A 64 -7.67 7.63 -15.42
N LEU A 65 -6.50 7.64 -16.06
CA LEU A 65 -5.31 8.34 -15.57
C LEU A 65 -5.31 9.78 -16.06
N SER A 66 -4.87 10.68 -15.20
CA SER A 66 -4.75 12.11 -15.46
C SER A 66 -3.52 12.70 -14.77
N ASP A 67 -3.17 13.93 -15.11
CA ASP A 67 -2.03 14.67 -14.51
C ASP A 67 -0.73 13.84 -14.51
N ILE A 68 -0.49 13.11 -15.60
CA ILE A 68 0.63 12.18 -15.71
C ILE A 68 1.94 12.95 -15.83
N GLN A 69 2.86 12.73 -14.90
CA GLN A 69 4.22 13.24 -14.87
C GLN A 69 5.19 12.08 -14.73
N ALA A 70 5.39 11.37 -15.84
CA ALA A 70 6.22 10.17 -15.87
C ALA A 70 7.70 10.48 -15.55
N PRO A 71 8.40 9.66 -14.75
CA PRO A 71 7.91 8.52 -13.96
C PRO A 71 7.56 8.90 -12.51
N ALA A 72 7.24 10.16 -12.22
CA ALA A 72 7.16 10.68 -10.86
C ALA A 72 5.77 10.61 -10.23
N SER A 73 4.71 10.92 -11.00
CA SER A 73 3.37 10.97 -10.42
C SER A 73 2.26 10.87 -11.46
N TYR A 74 1.10 10.45 -11.02
CA TYR A 74 -0.16 10.55 -11.76
C TYR A 74 -1.34 10.60 -10.81
N LYS A 75 -2.47 11.08 -11.32
CA LYS A 75 -3.78 10.92 -10.69
C LYS A 75 -4.58 9.89 -11.46
N LEU A 76 -5.52 9.28 -10.79
CA LEU A 76 -6.50 8.42 -11.43
C LEU A 76 -7.89 8.68 -10.85
N SER A 77 -8.90 8.58 -11.69
CA SER A 77 -10.29 8.47 -11.29
C SER A 77 -10.78 7.05 -11.57
N PHE A 78 -11.67 6.56 -10.74
CA PHE A 78 -12.24 5.24 -10.91
C PHE A 78 -13.71 5.24 -10.56
N GLU A 79 -14.45 4.41 -11.28
CA GLU A 79 -15.83 4.10 -10.99
C GLU A 79 -16.08 2.61 -11.18
N GLY A 80 -16.99 2.04 -10.42
CA GLY A 80 -17.32 0.62 -10.49
C GLY A 80 -18.76 0.34 -10.11
N GLN A 81 -19.34 -0.67 -10.76
CA GLN A 81 -20.71 -1.10 -10.52
C GLN A 81 -20.75 -2.60 -10.25
N GLY A 82 -21.44 -2.99 -9.17
CA GLY A 82 -21.63 -4.37 -8.72
C GLY A 82 -23.11 -4.80 -8.79
N GLY A 83 -23.90 -4.18 -9.66
CA GLY A 83 -25.33 -4.48 -9.78
C GLY A 83 -26.08 -4.30 -8.46
N PRO A 84 -26.76 -5.36 -7.94
CA PRO A 84 -27.51 -5.26 -6.69
C PRO A 84 -26.66 -4.98 -5.46
N ALA A 85 -25.35 -5.22 -5.51
CA ALA A 85 -24.44 -4.94 -4.40
C ALA A 85 -24.17 -3.43 -4.23
N GLY A 86 -24.26 -2.67 -5.31
CA GLY A 86 -24.07 -1.21 -5.29
C GLY A 86 -22.99 -0.74 -6.27
N HIS A 87 -22.48 0.44 -6.00
CA HIS A 87 -21.48 1.11 -6.83
C HIS A 87 -20.46 1.83 -5.97
N GLY A 88 -19.32 2.13 -6.57
CA GLY A 88 -18.28 2.95 -5.95
C GLY A 88 -17.65 3.87 -6.98
N LYS A 89 -17.19 5.03 -6.53
CA LYS A 89 -16.39 5.96 -7.33
C LYS A 89 -15.40 6.70 -6.47
N GLY A 90 -14.33 7.14 -7.07
CA GLY A 90 -13.32 7.88 -6.34
C GLY A 90 -12.18 8.35 -7.22
N SER A 91 -11.18 8.89 -6.57
CA SER A 91 -9.92 9.30 -7.18
C SER A 91 -8.75 8.91 -6.29
N ALA A 92 -7.59 8.77 -6.90
CA ALA A 92 -6.34 8.60 -6.18
C ALA A 92 -5.24 9.45 -6.81
N ALA A 93 -4.28 9.84 -6.00
CA ALA A 93 -3.02 10.41 -6.43
C ALA A 93 -1.89 9.46 -6.03
N VAL A 94 -0.96 9.22 -6.94
CA VAL A 94 0.21 8.38 -6.75
C VAL A 94 1.45 9.21 -7.00
N VAL A 95 2.43 9.12 -6.10
CA VAL A 95 3.72 9.79 -6.20
C VAL A 95 4.82 8.77 -5.96
N LEU A 96 5.80 8.75 -6.83
CA LEU A 96 6.99 7.90 -6.74
C LEU A 96 8.21 8.79 -6.47
N THR A 97 8.84 8.62 -5.33
CA THR A 97 10.02 9.39 -4.92
C THR A 97 11.24 8.47 -4.87
N PRO A 98 12.25 8.66 -5.73
CA PRO A 98 13.44 7.84 -5.70
C PRO A 98 14.27 8.12 -4.43
N ASN A 99 14.86 7.07 -3.87
CA ASN A 99 15.75 7.16 -2.71
C ASN A 99 16.86 6.09 -2.77
N ALA A 100 17.75 6.10 -1.80
CA ALA A 100 18.89 5.18 -1.76
C ALA A 100 18.50 3.69 -1.64
N ALA A 101 17.29 3.38 -1.14
CA ALA A 101 16.78 2.03 -0.99
C ALA A 101 15.86 1.59 -2.16
N GLY A 102 15.76 2.41 -3.23
CA GLY A 102 14.92 2.18 -4.38
C GLY A 102 13.95 3.33 -4.65
N CYS A 103 12.67 3.16 -4.31
CA CYS A 103 11.63 4.17 -4.53
C CYS A 103 10.59 4.11 -3.40
N GLU A 104 10.18 5.26 -2.88
CA GLU A 104 9.01 5.38 -2.03
C GLU A 104 7.78 5.67 -2.88
N LEU A 105 6.75 4.83 -2.76
CA LEU A 105 5.43 5.04 -3.34
C LEU A 105 4.53 5.65 -2.29
N GLY A 106 4.11 6.89 -2.49
CA GLY A 106 3.06 7.56 -1.71
C GLY A 106 1.74 7.54 -2.47
N TYR A 107 0.63 7.33 -1.76
CA TYR A 107 -0.69 7.41 -2.38
C TYR A 107 -1.74 8.00 -1.44
N THR A 108 -2.69 8.72 -2.05
CA THR A 108 -3.88 9.23 -1.37
C THR A 108 -5.09 8.81 -2.17
N VAL A 109 -6.11 8.27 -1.50
CA VAL A 109 -7.36 7.81 -2.13
C VAL A 109 -8.55 8.48 -1.47
N GLN A 110 -9.48 8.98 -2.28
CA GLN A 110 -10.78 9.46 -1.85
C GLN A 110 -11.85 8.68 -2.60
N ALA A 111 -12.79 8.05 -1.87
CA ALA A 111 -13.82 7.25 -2.49
C ALA A 111 -15.17 7.37 -1.77
N SER A 112 -16.22 7.18 -2.54
CA SER A 112 -17.60 7.07 -2.07
C SER A 112 -18.22 5.77 -2.58
N VAL A 113 -19.07 5.16 -1.77
CA VAL A 113 -19.78 3.94 -2.10
C VAL A 113 -21.27 4.12 -1.89
N GLY A 114 -22.09 3.44 -2.70
CA GLY A 114 -23.53 3.45 -2.61
C GLY A 114 -24.14 2.05 -2.74
N GLY A 115 -25.44 1.92 -2.44
CA GLY A 115 -26.15 0.65 -2.50
C GLY A 115 -25.97 -0.20 -1.23
N LYS A 116 -26.09 -1.53 -1.36
CA LYS A 116 -26.01 -2.47 -0.22
C LYS A 116 -24.66 -2.42 0.50
N ILE A 117 -23.57 -2.15 -0.24
CA ILE A 117 -22.24 -2.01 0.37
C ILE A 117 -22.23 -0.83 1.35
N ALA A 118 -22.83 0.30 1.01
CA ALA A 118 -22.88 1.45 1.91
C ALA A 118 -23.60 1.16 3.23
N GLN A 119 -24.57 0.24 3.21
CA GLN A 119 -25.33 -0.20 4.40
C GLN A 119 -24.49 -1.02 5.39
N LEU A 120 -23.31 -1.52 4.98
CA LEU A 120 -22.40 -2.24 5.87
C LEU A 120 -21.74 -1.32 6.91
N GLY A 121 -21.79 -0.01 6.69
CA GLY A 121 -21.22 1.00 7.56
C GLY A 121 -19.75 1.32 7.22
N GLN A 122 -19.38 2.57 7.47
CA GLN A 122 -18.08 3.14 7.09
C GLN A 122 -16.89 2.33 7.62
N ARG A 123 -16.95 1.88 8.87
CA ARG A 123 -15.85 1.12 9.51
C ARG A 123 -15.51 -0.17 8.78
N LEU A 124 -16.52 -0.90 8.29
CA LEU A 124 -16.33 -2.15 7.55
C LEU A 124 -15.76 -1.89 6.16
N ILE A 125 -16.21 -0.82 5.52
CA ILE A 125 -15.71 -0.39 4.20
C ILE A 125 -14.24 0.03 4.29
N ASP A 126 -13.89 0.87 5.27
CA ASP A 126 -12.52 1.33 5.48
C ASP A 126 -11.57 0.16 5.81
N GLY A 127 -12.02 -0.77 6.64
CA GLY A 127 -11.26 -1.98 6.96
C GLY A 127 -11.01 -2.86 5.73
N ALA A 128 -12.02 -3.05 4.87
CA ALA A 128 -11.89 -3.80 3.64
C ALA A 128 -10.96 -3.11 2.63
N ALA A 129 -11.08 -1.79 2.46
CA ALA A 129 -10.22 -1.02 1.57
C ALA A 129 -8.75 -1.09 2.01
N LYS A 130 -8.49 -0.96 3.31
CA LYS A 130 -7.13 -1.09 3.87
C LYS A 130 -6.57 -2.49 3.62
N ALA A 131 -7.32 -3.54 3.89
CA ALA A 131 -6.90 -4.92 3.65
C ALA A 131 -6.61 -5.19 2.17
N MET A 132 -7.43 -4.65 1.26
CA MET A 132 -7.20 -4.76 -0.18
C MET A 132 -5.92 -4.03 -0.62
N ALA A 133 -5.64 -2.84 -0.08
CA ALA A 133 -4.42 -2.11 -0.37
C ALA A 133 -3.18 -2.88 0.13
N GLU A 134 -3.23 -3.45 1.33
CA GLU A 134 -2.15 -4.26 1.87
C GLU A 134 -1.89 -5.54 1.04
N ASP A 135 -2.95 -6.24 0.61
CA ASP A 135 -2.82 -7.42 -0.24
C ASP A 135 -2.28 -7.06 -1.64
N PHE A 136 -2.74 -5.93 -2.21
CA PHE A 136 -2.20 -5.41 -3.46
C PHE A 136 -0.69 -5.17 -3.36
N PHE A 137 -0.23 -4.41 -2.37
CA PHE A 137 1.19 -4.10 -2.24
C PHE A 137 2.04 -5.32 -1.91
N LYS A 138 1.52 -6.29 -1.16
CA LYS A 138 2.20 -7.56 -0.93
C LYS A 138 2.41 -8.33 -2.25
N ARG A 139 1.39 -8.40 -3.09
CA ARG A 139 1.49 -9.06 -4.40
C ARG A 139 2.38 -8.29 -5.36
N PHE A 140 2.29 -6.97 -5.32
CA PHE A 140 3.14 -6.10 -6.13
C PHE A 140 4.61 -6.26 -5.77
N ASP A 141 4.95 -6.29 -4.49
CA ASP A 141 6.32 -6.52 -4.02
C ASP A 141 6.86 -7.89 -4.47
N LEU A 142 6.04 -8.95 -4.36
CA LEU A 142 6.38 -10.28 -4.85
C LEU A 142 6.58 -10.31 -6.37
N GLU A 143 5.78 -9.59 -7.13
CA GLU A 143 5.92 -9.52 -8.59
C GLU A 143 7.16 -8.74 -8.99
N MET A 144 7.43 -7.62 -8.31
CA MET A 144 8.66 -6.86 -8.51
C MET A 144 9.91 -7.68 -8.16
N GLN A 145 9.87 -8.50 -7.13
CA GLN A 145 10.96 -9.40 -6.77
C GLN A 145 11.24 -10.44 -7.87
N LYS A 146 10.21 -10.96 -8.53
CA LYS A 146 10.38 -11.89 -9.65
C LYS A 146 10.99 -11.20 -10.88
N GLN A 147 10.54 -9.99 -11.20
CA GLN A 147 10.99 -9.24 -12.37
C GLN A 147 12.39 -8.61 -12.14
N HIS A 148 12.70 -8.22 -10.91
CA HIS A 148 13.93 -7.50 -10.54
C HIS A 148 14.65 -8.15 -9.34
N PRO A 149 15.08 -9.42 -9.43
CA PRO A 149 15.65 -10.14 -8.28
C PRO A 149 16.94 -9.49 -7.75
N ALA A 150 17.72 -8.84 -8.60
CA ALA A 150 18.95 -8.15 -8.19
C ALA A 150 18.70 -6.97 -7.23
N SER A 151 17.62 -6.20 -7.44
CA SER A 151 17.24 -5.08 -6.57
C SER A 151 16.89 -5.57 -5.16
N TYR A 152 16.18 -6.69 -5.07
CA TYR A 152 15.79 -7.29 -3.79
C TYR A 152 16.98 -7.93 -3.07
N ALA A 153 17.87 -8.61 -3.81
CA ALA A 153 19.12 -9.12 -3.23
C ALA A 153 20.00 -8.01 -2.67
N ALA A 154 20.09 -6.86 -3.36
CA ALA A 154 20.83 -5.69 -2.87
C ALA A 154 20.20 -5.09 -1.60
N ARG A 155 18.86 -4.99 -1.53
CA ARG A 155 18.14 -4.55 -0.33
C ARG A 155 18.42 -5.47 0.85
N ASP A 156 18.32 -6.78 0.64
CA ASP A 156 18.50 -7.77 1.70
C ASP A 156 19.94 -7.80 2.20
N ALA A 157 20.92 -7.62 1.30
CA ALA A 157 22.33 -7.47 1.65
C ALA A 157 22.59 -6.19 2.47
N ALA A 158 21.98 -5.06 2.08
CA ALA A 158 22.09 -3.81 2.81
C ALA A 158 21.45 -3.90 4.22
N ALA A 159 20.30 -4.55 4.33
CA ALA A 159 19.65 -4.81 5.62
C ALA A 159 20.48 -5.71 6.53
N ALA A 160 21.12 -6.76 5.97
CA ALA A 160 22.03 -7.63 6.71
C ALA A 160 23.29 -6.89 7.19
N ALA A 161 23.87 -6.01 6.36
CA ALA A 161 25.01 -5.17 6.73
C ALA A 161 24.67 -4.19 7.87
N ALA A 162 23.50 -3.52 7.78
CA ALA A 162 23.03 -2.61 8.83
C ALA A 162 22.74 -3.35 10.16
N GLY A 163 22.28 -4.60 10.10
CA GLY A 163 22.09 -5.45 11.29
C GLY A 163 23.41 -5.95 11.91
N ALA A 164 24.48 -6.04 11.12
CA ALA A 164 25.81 -6.46 11.60
C ALA A 164 26.60 -5.31 12.24
N GLU A 165 26.28 -4.05 11.96
CA GLU A 165 26.90 -2.86 12.56
C GLU A 165 26.29 -2.45 13.91
N ALA A 166 25.29 -3.15 14.43
CA ALA A 166 24.90 -2.99 15.82
C ALA A 166 26.08 -3.39 16.71
N PRO A 167 26.64 -2.50 17.57
CA PRO A 167 27.83 -2.82 18.35
C PRO A 167 27.52 -4.04 19.20
N ALA A 168 28.34 -5.09 19.03
CA ALA A 168 28.46 -6.13 20.05
C ALA A 168 29.00 -5.44 21.30
N GLU A 169 28.13 -5.08 22.24
CA GLU A 169 28.55 -4.72 23.57
C GLU A 169 29.32 -5.93 24.13
N SER A 170 30.63 -5.80 24.10
CA SER A 170 31.56 -6.71 24.75
C SER A 170 31.17 -6.81 26.20
N GLY A 171 30.84 -8.01 26.64
CA GLY A 171 30.49 -8.33 27.99
C GLY A 171 31.55 -7.85 28.99
N GLY A 172 31.16 -6.95 29.87
CA GLY A 172 31.88 -6.53 31.05
C GLY A 172 30.84 -6.05 32.06
N GLY A 173 30.68 -6.81 33.13
CA GLY A 173 29.62 -6.65 34.13
C GLY A 173 29.59 -5.26 34.78
N GLY A 174 28.39 -4.75 34.92
CA GLY A 174 28.06 -3.57 35.70
C GLY A 174 26.94 -2.78 35.02
N VAL A 175 25.69 -2.94 35.53
CA VAL A 175 24.57 -2.10 35.10
C VAL A 175 24.89 -0.65 35.48
N PRO A 176 25.03 0.29 34.53
CA PRO A 176 25.37 1.67 34.86
C PRO A 176 24.20 2.32 35.65
N ILE A 177 24.53 3.05 36.71
CA ILE A 177 23.60 3.68 37.67
C ILE A 177 22.54 4.56 37.01
N TRP A 178 22.77 5.08 35.80
CA TRP A 178 21.78 5.87 35.04
C TRP A 178 20.60 5.05 34.48
N ALA A 179 20.75 3.73 34.35
CA ALA A 179 19.64 2.85 33.90
C ALA A 179 18.49 2.79 34.89
N TRP A 180 18.71 3.12 36.15
CA TRP A 180 17.67 3.20 37.19
C TRP A 180 16.88 4.52 37.13
N GLY A 181 17.46 5.59 36.56
CA GLY A 181 16.80 6.89 36.43
C GLY A 181 15.70 6.91 35.36
N VAL A 182 15.82 6.13 34.30
CA VAL A 182 14.83 6.10 33.20
C VAL A 182 13.59 5.31 33.60
N GLY A 183 13.75 4.24 34.40
CA GLY A 183 12.61 3.46 34.90
C GLY A 183 11.70 4.26 35.85
N ALA A 184 12.24 5.18 36.64
CA ALA A 184 11.47 5.99 37.58
C ALA A 184 10.63 7.07 36.88
N VAL A 185 11.09 7.62 35.74
CA VAL A 185 10.37 8.63 34.97
C VAL A 185 9.18 8.03 34.22
N VAL A 186 9.32 6.81 33.69
CA VAL A 186 8.23 6.11 32.99
C VAL A 186 7.13 5.70 33.95
N LEU A 187 7.46 5.26 35.17
CA LEU A 187 6.46 4.92 36.19
C LEU A 187 5.70 6.15 36.72
N ALA A 188 6.36 7.30 36.84
CA ALA A 188 5.71 8.55 37.27
C ALA A 188 4.72 9.07 36.21
N ALA A 189 5.03 8.91 34.90
CA ALA A 189 4.15 9.32 33.81
C ALA A 189 2.90 8.43 33.71
N VAL A 190 3.02 7.13 33.97
CA VAL A 190 1.87 6.20 33.96
C VAL A 190 0.92 6.44 35.13
N ILE A 191 1.44 6.81 36.30
CA ILE A 191 0.61 7.13 37.49
C ILE A 191 -0.09 8.48 37.34
N TRP A 192 0.50 9.43 36.59
CA TRP A 192 -0.11 10.74 36.37
C TRP A 192 -1.22 10.72 35.31
N LEU A 193 -1.18 9.78 34.33
CA LEU A 193 -2.23 9.62 33.30
C LEU A 193 -3.43 8.76 33.78
N SER A 194 -3.35 8.11 34.94
CA SER A 194 -4.42 7.25 35.48
C SER A 194 -5.24 7.90 36.64
N ARG A 195 -5.09 9.25 36.79
CA ARG A 195 -5.91 10.03 37.73
C ARG A 195 -6.82 11.04 36.99
#